data_f761c9a4cbc518d109223020655cadd3
#
_entry.id   f761c9a4cbc518d109223020655cadd3
#
_cell.length_a   1.000
_cell.length_b   1.000
_cell.length_c   1.000
_cell.angle_alpha   90.00
_cell.angle_beta   90.00
_cell.angle_gamma   90.00
#
_symmetry.space_group_name_H-M   'P 1'
#
loop_
_entity.id
_entity.type
_entity.pdbx_description
1 polymer ?
#
loop_
_entity_poly.entity_id
_entity_poly.type
_entity_poly.pdbx_seq_one_letter_code
_entity_poly.pdbx_strand_id
1 'polypeptide(L)'
;RTRHVSPAEALSRTQKALRHALAHGAQYLYIKTDSGMRGNIGSELAALYAVNGRVFFAPSYPENGRITVRGMHFIDGVPVSRSLFGHDAQNPVRHDRVADILHETADLPLYELRAGEAIPDTQGVFLADAETDEELAAHAKAALRAGITCFAGCAGLAKQLAPALKLPHDADRPRFSRGKLL
;
A
#
# COMPACT_ATOMS: atom_id res chain seq x y z
N ARG A 1 -6.53 9.85 -9.71
CA ARG A 1 -5.05 9.75 -9.70
C ARG A 1 -4.48 10.90 -8.88
N THR A 2 -3.55 10.61 -8.00
CA THR A 2 -3.04 11.52 -6.95
C THR A 2 -1.54 11.77 -7.06
N ARG A 3 -0.76 10.97 -7.82
CA ARG A 3 0.69 11.04 -7.90
C ARG A 3 1.24 12.42 -8.32
N HIS A 4 0.58 13.12 -9.25
CA HIS A 4 1.10 14.33 -9.89
C HIS A 4 0.37 15.62 -9.43
N VAL A 5 -0.30 15.56 -8.29
CA VAL A 5 -0.94 16.74 -7.67
C VAL A 5 -0.21 17.12 -6.39
N SER A 6 -0.57 18.23 -5.77
CA SER A 6 0.00 18.60 -4.47
C SER A 6 -0.40 17.60 -3.36
N PRO A 7 0.38 17.48 -2.28
CA PRO A 7 0.04 16.63 -1.14
C PRO A 7 -1.36 16.93 -0.56
N ALA A 8 -1.71 18.20 -0.44
CA ALA A 8 -3.02 18.63 0.05
C ALA A 8 -4.17 18.20 -0.89
N GLU A 9 -3.96 18.29 -2.18
CA GLU A 9 -4.94 17.84 -3.17
C GLU A 9 -5.05 16.31 -3.21
N ALA A 10 -3.94 15.59 -3.06
CA ALA A 10 -3.93 14.13 -2.95
C ALA A 10 -4.73 13.68 -1.73
N LEU A 11 -4.50 14.30 -0.56
CA LEU A 11 -5.27 14.07 0.67
C LEU A 11 -6.77 14.28 0.43
N SER A 12 -7.16 15.45 -0.11
CA SER A 12 -8.56 15.81 -0.35
C SER A 12 -9.26 14.85 -1.31
N ARG A 13 -8.63 14.52 -2.43
CA ARG A 13 -9.18 13.56 -3.42
C ARG A 13 -9.37 12.18 -2.82
N THR A 14 -8.39 11.71 -2.04
CA THR A 14 -8.44 10.40 -1.39
C THR A 14 -9.54 10.37 -0.34
N GLN A 15 -9.66 11.39 0.52
CA GLN A 15 -10.74 11.50 1.49
C GLN A 15 -12.13 11.49 0.83
N LYS A 16 -12.29 12.18 -0.30
CA LYS A 16 -13.56 12.16 -1.05
C LYS A 16 -13.91 10.76 -1.53
N ALA A 17 -12.94 10.03 -2.08
CA ALA A 17 -13.14 8.66 -2.55
C ALA A 17 -13.48 7.70 -1.40
N LEU A 18 -12.77 7.81 -0.26
CA LEU A 18 -13.03 6.98 0.92
C LEU A 18 -14.42 7.24 1.51
N ARG A 19 -14.82 8.52 1.65
CA ARG A 19 -16.18 8.85 2.10
C ARG A 19 -17.25 8.28 1.18
N HIS A 20 -17.03 8.34 -0.13
CA HIS A 20 -17.95 7.74 -1.10
C HIS A 20 -18.06 6.23 -0.91
N ALA A 21 -16.95 5.52 -0.79
CA ALA A 21 -16.95 4.07 -0.56
C ALA A 21 -17.67 3.68 0.73
N LEU A 22 -17.40 4.39 1.83
CA LEU A 22 -18.06 4.17 3.13
C LEU A 22 -19.58 4.41 3.07
N ALA A 23 -20.00 5.48 2.40
CA ALA A 23 -21.42 5.79 2.20
C ALA A 23 -22.16 4.70 1.39
N HIS A 24 -21.43 3.88 0.62
CA HIS A 24 -21.95 2.73 -0.13
C HIS A 24 -21.72 1.38 0.57
N GLY A 25 -21.40 1.39 1.87
CA GLY A 25 -21.33 0.18 2.70
C GLY A 25 -20.02 -0.60 2.58
N ALA A 26 -18.93 0.02 2.10
CA ALA A 26 -17.63 -0.63 2.08
C ALA A 26 -17.18 -0.99 3.51
N GLN A 27 -16.93 -2.27 3.75
CA GLN A 27 -16.42 -2.78 5.04
C GLN A 27 -14.90 -2.76 5.11
N TYR A 28 -14.23 -2.90 3.97
CA TYR A 28 -12.80 -2.84 3.83
C TYR A 28 -12.42 -1.78 2.81
N LEU A 29 -11.36 -1.05 3.11
CA LEU A 29 -10.81 -0.03 2.23
C LEU A 29 -9.40 -0.42 1.83
N TYR A 30 -9.09 -0.32 0.55
CA TYR A 30 -7.76 -0.58 0.01
C TYR A 30 -7.30 0.56 -0.88
N ILE A 31 -6.17 1.18 -0.53
CA ILE A 31 -5.50 2.14 -1.38
C ILE A 31 -4.37 1.44 -2.13
N LYS A 32 -4.47 1.39 -3.45
CA LYS A 32 -3.41 0.86 -4.33
C LYS A 32 -2.32 1.93 -4.49
N THR A 33 -1.18 1.73 -3.81
CA THR A 33 -0.01 2.62 -3.91
C THR A 33 0.93 2.23 -5.06
N ASP A 34 1.85 3.12 -5.39
CA ASP A 34 2.91 2.84 -6.36
C ASP A 34 3.96 1.90 -5.76
N SER A 35 4.32 0.82 -6.47
CA SER A 35 5.32 -0.14 -6.00
C SER A 35 6.77 0.38 -6.04
N GLY A 36 7.00 1.49 -6.71
CA GLY A 36 8.26 2.23 -6.70
C GLY A 36 8.25 3.40 -5.73
N MET A 37 7.25 3.49 -4.84
CA MET A 37 7.14 4.49 -3.77
C MET A 37 7.04 5.95 -4.23
N ARG A 38 6.67 6.22 -5.50
CA ARG A 38 6.53 7.58 -6.03
C ARG A 38 5.22 8.24 -5.64
N GLY A 39 5.25 9.56 -5.49
CA GLY A 39 4.07 10.41 -5.32
C GLY A 39 3.64 10.58 -3.87
N ASN A 40 2.37 10.88 -3.66
CA ASN A 40 1.85 11.39 -2.39
C ASN A 40 1.36 10.27 -1.45
N ILE A 41 2.15 9.18 -1.28
CA ILE A 41 1.70 8.00 -0.50
C ILE A 41 1.40 8.39 0.95
N GLY A 42 2.22 9.20 1.60
CA GLY A 42 1.96 9.67 2.96
C GLY A 42 0.60 10.37 3.09
N SER A 43 0.28 11.29 2.16
CA SER A 43 -1.03 11.97 2.13
C SER A 43 -2.20 11.01 1.90
N GLU A 44 -2.02 10.00 1.06
CA GLU A 44 -3.03 8.97 0.82
C GLU A 44 -3.27 8.13 2.08
N LEU A 45 -2.18 7.75 2.78
CA LEU A 45 -2.26 7.03 4.06
C LEU A 45 -2.88 7.90 5.17
N ALA A 46 -2.59 9.21 5.20
CA ALA A 46 -3.22 10.14 6.14
C ALA A 46 -4.73 10.21 5.94
N ALA A 47 -5.20 10.21 4.69
CA ALA A 47 -6.62 10.14 4.39
C ALA A 47 -7.25 8.83 4.90
N LEU A 48 -6.56 7.71 4.76
CA LEU A 48 -7.02 6.40 5.20
C LEU A 48 -6.97 6.27 6.73
N TYR A 49 -5.92 6.79 7.36
CA TYR A 49 -5.76 6.84 8.81
C TYR A 49 -6.89 7.62 9.50
N ALA A 50 -7.33 8.70 8.87
CA ALA A 50 -8.45 9.51 9.37
C ALA A 50 -9.81 8.77 9.41
N VAL A 51 -9.92 7.58 8.80
CA VAL A 51 -11.15 6.78 8.81
C VAL A 51 -11.39 6.16 10.19
N ASN A 52 -10.41 5.46 10.74
CA ASN A 52 -10.55 4.75 12.02
C ASN A 52 -9.27 4.68 12.87
N GLY A 53 -8.21 5.37 12.46
CA GLY A 53 -6.96 5.45 13.21
C GLY A 53 -6.06 4.21 13.12
N ARG A 54 -6.39 3.20 12.28
CA ARG A 54 -5.58 1.97 12.15
C ARG A 54 -5.44 1.58 10.68
N VAL A 55 -4.23 1.65 10.15
CA VAL A 55 -3.93 1.33 8.74
C VAL A 55 -2.82 0.29 8.66
N PHE A 56 -3.03 -0.76 7.89
CA PHE A 56 -1.97 -1.68 7.53
C PHE A 56 -1.40 -1.30 6.17
N PHE A 57 -0.09 -1.10 6.12
CA PHE A 57 0.61 -0.74 4.89
C PHE A 57 1.76 -1.70 4.59
N ALA A 58 1.76 -2.30 3.40
CA ALA A 58 2.85 -3.12 2.90
C ALA A 58 3.15 -2.74 1.44
N PRO A 59 4.27 -2.03 1.18
CA PRO A 59 4.64 -1.63 -0.18
C PRO A 59 5.23 -2.78 -1.00
N SER A 60 5.59 -3.90 -0.38
CA SER A 60 6.28 -5.03 -1.00
C SER A 60 5.46 -5.72 -2.09
N TYR A 61 6.19 -6.22 -3.10
CA TYR A 61 5.70 -7.11 -4.14
C TYR A 61 6.86 -8.04 -4.54
N PRO A 62 7.16 -9.07 -3.72
CA PRO A 62 8.34 -9.90 -3.85
C PRO A 62 8.45 -10.57 -5.22
N GLU A 63 7.36 -11.15 -5.73
CA GLU A 63 7.30 -11.76 -7.07
C GLU A 63 7.79 -10.81 -8.19
N ASN A 64 7.71 -9.50 -7.95
CA ASN A 64 8.14 -8.47 -8.90
C ASN A 64 9.40 -7.71 -8.42
N GLY A 65 10.21 -8.31 -7.56
CA GLY A 65 11.49 -7.75 -7.08
C GLY A 65 11.36 -6.52 -6.17
N ARG A 66 10.18 -6.27 -5.56
CA ARG A 66 9.98 -5.16 -4.63
C ARG A 66 9.86 -5.72 -3.23
N ILE A 67 10.87 -5.48 -2.40
CA ILE A 67 10.90 -5.97 -1.01
C ILE A 67 11.12 -4.82 -0.03
N THR A 68 10.69 -5.03 1.20
CA THR A 68 10.95 -4.10 2.32
C THR A 68 11.59 -4.88 3.44
N VAL A 69 12.78 -4.43 3.86
CA VAL A 69 13.61 -5.06 4.87
C VAL A 69 14.07 -4.02 5.88
N ARG A 70 13.74 -4.20 7.16
CA ARG A 70 14.04 -3.25 8.23
C ARG A 70 13.63 -1.81 7.90
N GLY A 71 12.42 -1.69 7.32
CA GLY A 71 11.87 -0.40 6.90
C GLY A 71 12.50 0.21 5.64
N MET A 72 13.48 -0.45 5.01
CA MET A 72 14.13 -0.01 3.77
C MET A 72 13.48 -0.69 2.56
N HIS A 73 13.18 0.07 1.51
CA HIS A 73 12.57 -0.47 0.29
C HIS A 73 13.59 -0.67 -0.82
N PHE A 74 13.53 -1.85 -1.44
CA PHE A 74 14.45 -2.27 -2.51
C PHE A 74 13.68 -2.63 -3.78
N ILE A 75 14.30 -2.36 -4.90
CA ILE A 75 13.85 -2.71 -6.25
C ILE A 75 14.94 -3.58 -6.89
N ASP A 76 14.65 -4.85 -7.12
CA ASP A 76 15.60 -5.80 -7.69
C ASP A 76 16.95 -5.81 -6.96
N GLY A 77 16.91 -5.75 -5.62
CA GLY A 77 18.07 -5.71 -4.74
C GLY A 77 18.77 -4.34 -4.61
N VAL A 78 18.30 -3.31 -5.32
CA VAL A 78 18.84 -1.95 -5.24
C VAL A 78 17.96 -1.08 -4.35
N PRO A 79 18.52 -0.27 -3.42
CA PRO A 79 17.75 0.70 -2.65
C PRO A 79 16.93 1.60 -3.58
N VAL A 80 15.66 1.86 -3.21
CA VAL A 80 14.69 2.50 -4.12
C VAL A 80 15.14 3.86 -4.62
N SER A 81 15.84 4.67 -3.81
CA SER A 81 16.36 5.98 -4.23
C SER A 81 17.45 5.90 -5.30
N ARG A 82 18.14 4.76 -5.39
CA ARG A 82 19.20 4.48 -6.37
C ARG A 82 18.70 3.72 -7.59
N SER A 83 17.45 3.28 -7.56
CA SER A 83 16.78 2.58 -8.67
C SER A 83 16.31 3.59 -9.73
N LEU A 84 15.70 3.09 -10.80
CA LEU A 84 15.05 3.94 -11.80
C LEU A 84 14.01 4.91 -11.21
N PHE A 85 13.45 4.59 -10.04
CA PHE A 85 12.45 5.42 -9.36
C PHE A 85 13.05 6.64 -8.65
N GLY A 86 14.30 6.54 -8.21
CA GLY A 86 15.06 7.71 -7.72
C GLY A 86 15.39 8.72 -8.81
N HIS A 87 15.38 8.30 -10.07
CA HIS A 87 15.63 9.12 -11.25
C HIS A 87 14.37 9.52 -12.02
N ASP A 88 13.18 9.29 -11.45
CA ASP A 88 11.91 9.68 -12.09
C ASP A 88 11.87 11.21 -12.28
N ALA A 89 11.58 11.65 -13.50
CA ALA A 89 11.67 13.07 -13.86
C ALA A 89 10.66 13.97 -13.14
N GLN A 90 9.53 13.41 -12.68
CA GLN A 90 8.43 14.17 -12.06
C GLN A 90 8.32 13.91 -10.56
N ASN A 91 8.58 12.68 -10.12
CA ASN A 91 8.41 12.25 -8.73
C ASN A 91 9.57 11.35 -8.30
N PRO A 92 10.81 11.90 -8.24
CA PRO A 92 11.97 11.12 -7.80
C PRO A 92 11.81 10.70 -6.34
N VAL A 93 12.10 9.44 -6.05
CA VAL A 93 12.13 8.92 -4.67
C VAL A 93 13.49 9.22 -4.07
N ARG A 94 13.53 10.00 -3.00
CA ARG A 94 14.76 10.54 -2.42
C ARG A 94 15.29 9.75 -1.24
N HIS A 95 14.45 8.95 -0.61
CA HIS A 95 14.77 8.17 0.58
C HIS A 95 14.63 6.67 0.28
N ASP A 96 15.40 5.85 1.00
CA ASP A 96 15.28 4.39 0.94
C ASP A 96 14.38 3.87 2.06
N ARG A 97 14.34 4.61 3.20
CA ARG A 97 13.48 4.26 4.33
C ARG A 97 12.04 4.67 4.02
N VAL A 98 11.13 3.71 4.13
CA VAL A 98 9.71 3.94 3.82
C VAL A 98 9.11 5.02 4.71
N ALA A 99 9.46 5.04 6.00
CA ALA A 99 9.00 6.08 6.93
C ALA A 99 9.36 7.49 6.44
N ASP A 100 10.60 7.71 5.98
CA ASP A 100 11.04 9.00 5.49
C ASP A 100 10.30 9.41 4.21
N ILE A 101 10.05 8.45 3.31
CA ILE A 101 9.24 8.70 2.10
C ILE A 101 7.81 9.13 2.47
N LEU A 102 7.20 8.50 3.45
CA LEU A 102 5.84 8.84 3.89
C LEU A 102 5.81 10.22 4.55
N HIS A 103 6.82 10.53 5.37
CA HIS A 103 6.91 11.80 6.09
C HIS A 103 7.20 13.00 5.18
N GLU A 104 7.63 12.79 3.92
CA GLU A 104 7.69 13.90 2.95
C GLU A 104 6.33 14.59 2.72
N THR A 105 5.21 13.87 2.90
CA THR A 105 3.88 14.38 2.55
C THR A 105 2.84 14.30 3.67
N ALA A 106 3.13 13.63 4.78
CA ALA A 106 2.25 13.59 5.96
C ALA A 106 3.03 13.18 7.22
N ASP A 107 2.69 13.79 8.35
CA ASP A 107 3.14 13.35 9.68
C ASP A 107 2.17 12.27 10.19
N LEU A 108 2.67 11.02 10.33
CA LEU A 108 1.89 9.83 10.66
C LEU A 108 2.56 9.05 11.81
N PRO A 109 1.80 8.54 12.76
CA PRO A 109 2.33 7.60 13.74
C PRO A 109 2.62 6.25 13.06
N LEU A 110 3.90 5.95 12.82
CA LEU A 110 4.36 4.76 12.12
C LEU A 110 4.90 3.71 13.08
N TYR A 111 4.52 2.45 12.84
CA TYR A 111 5.05 1.27 13.53
C TYR A 111 5.61 0.31 12.48
N GLU A 112 6.92 0.13 12.47
CA GLU A 112 7.58 -0.85 11.59
C GLU A 112 7.39 -2.25 12.16
N LEU A 113 6.86 -3.16 11.35
CA LEU A 113 6.60 -4.56 11.70
C LEU A 113 7.51 -5.48 10.89
N ARG A 114 8.28 -6.30 11.57
CA ARG A 114 9.03 -7.40 10.95
C ARG A 114 8.14 -8.62 10.72
N ALA A 115 8.60 -9.53 9.89
CA ALA A 115 7.92 -10.80 9.68
C ALA A 115 7.66 -11.53 11.00
N GLY A 116 6.41 -11.93 11.24
CA GLY A 116 5.98 -12.61 12.46
C GLY A 116 5.69 -11.72 13.66
N GLU A 117 5.96 -10.42 13.61
CA GLU A 117 5.61 -9.51 14.70
C GLU A 117 4.10 -9.28 14.79
N ALA A 118 3.60 -9.19 16.03
CA ALA A 118 2.21 -8.89 16.28
C ALA A 118 1.90 -7.42 16.02
N ILE A 119 0.71 -7.15 15.47
CA ILE A 119 0.25 -5.78 15.28
C ILE A 119 -0.20 -5.22 16.64
N PRO A 120 0.37 -4.10 17.11
CA PRO A 120 -0.02 -3.49 18.39
C PRO A 120 -1.50 -3.08 18.40
N ASP A 121 -2.12 -3.21 19.57
CA ASP A 121 -3.48 -2.71 19.78
C ASP A 121 -3.47 -1.22 20.13
N THR A 122 -3.09 -0.42 19.15
CA THR A 122 -3.01 1.04 19.24
C THR A 122 -3.39 1.67 17.91
N GLN A 123 -3.56 2.98 17.87
CA GLN A 123 -3.71 3.72 16.63
C GLN A 123 -2.36 3.91 15.95
N GLY A 124 -2.34 3.83 14.63
CA GLY A 124 -1.13 4.04 13.83
C GLY A 124 -1.21 3.44 12.43
N VAL A 125 -0.18 3.71 11.66
CA VAL A 125 0.09 3.05 10.38
C VAL A 125 1.13 1.96 10.63
N PHE A 126 0.74 0.72 10.42
CA PHE A 126 1.55 -0.46 10.61
C PHE A 126 2.25 -0.81 9.29
N LEU A 127 3.50 -0.39 9.19
CA LEU A 127 4.35 -0.64 8.02
C LEU A 127 4.99 -2.02 8.14
N ALA A 128 4.64 -2.94 7.25
CA ALA A 128 5.14 -4.31 7.28
C ALA A 128 6.31 -4.51 6.31
N ASP A 129 7.39 -5.10 6.83
CA ASP A 129 8.45 -5.70 6.05
C ASP A 129 7.95 -6.98 5.36
N ALA A 130 8.38 -7.22 4.14
CA ALA A 130 8.22 -8.52 3.50
C ALA A 130 9.26 -8.70 2.38
N GLU A 131 9.94 -9.84 2.43
CA GLU A 131 10.90 -10.29 1.42
C GLU A 131 10.31 -11.38 0.53
N THR A 132 9.28 -12.08 1.02
CA THR A 132 8.60 -13.16 0.28
C THR A 132 7.09 -12.95 0.23
N ASP A 133 6.43 -13.63 -0.70
CA ASP A 133 4.96 -13.62 -0.82
C ASP A 133 4.30 -14.34 0.37
N GLU A 134 4.98 -15.33 0.98
CA GLU A 134 4.52 -16.04 2.18
C GLU A 134 4.50 -15.11 3.40
N GLU A 135 5.55 -14.29 3.59
CA GLU A 135 5.58 -13.28 4.66
C GLU A 135 4.47 -12.25 4.47
N LEU A 136 4.29 -11.76 3.24
CA LEU A 136 3.24 -10.82 2.90
C LEU A 136 1.83 -11.40 3.14
N ALA A 137 1.63 -12.69 2.84
CA ALA A 137 0.39 -13.41 3.13
C ALA A 137 0.16 -13.58 4.64
N ALA A 138 1.21 -13.88 5.40
CA ALA A 138 1.15 -14.00 6.85
C ALA A 138 0.76 -12.66 7.50
N HIS A 139 1.37 -11.57 7.08
CA HIS A 139 1.03 -10.21 7.51
C HIS A 139 -0.42 -9.83 7.16
N ALA A 140 -0.90 -10.12 5.96
CA ALA A 140 -2.29 -9.87 5.56
C ALA A 140 -3.28 -10.57 6.49
N LYS A 141 -3.02 -11.86 6.80
CA LYS A 141 -3.85 -12.64 7.74
C LYS A 141 -3.76 -12.10 9.17
N ALA A 142 -2.58 -11.68 9.63
CA ALA A 142 -2.39 -11.09 10.95
C ALA A 142 -3.16 -9.76 11.08
N ALA A 143 -3.11 -8.90 10.05
CA ALA A 143 -3.84 -7.64 10.02
C ALA A 143 -5.36 -7.85 10.09
N LEU A 144 -5.89 -8.81 9.35
CA LEU A 144 -7.32 -9.15 9.43
C LEU A 144 -7.72 -9.70 10.81
N ARG A 145 -6.89 -10.55 11.44
CA ARG A 145 -7.14 -11.04 12.81
C ARG A 145 -7.08 -9.94 13.85
N ALA A 146 -6.25 -8.91 13.63
CA ALA A 146 -6.17 -7.71 14.46
C ALA A 146 -7.32 -6.72 14.22
N GLY A 147 -8.30 -7.07 13.39
CA GLY A 147 -9.46 -6.22 13.09
C GLY A 147 -9.17 -5.02 12.19
N ILE A 148 -8.05 -5.02 11.47
CA ILE A 148 -7.74 -3.96 10.52
C ILE A 148 -8.71 -4.03 9.34
N THR A 149 -9.29 -2.89 8.98
CA THR A 149 -10.21 -2.73 7.84
C THR A 149 -9.68 -1.75 6.79
N CYS A 150 -8.63 -1.00 7.12
CA CYS A 150 -7.99 -0.02 6.24
C CYS A 150 -6.62 -0.54 5.82
N PHE A 151 -6.45 -0.78 4.52
CA PHE A 151 -5.25 -1.35 3.93
C PHE A 151 -4.68 -0.44 2.85
N ALA A 152 -3.36 -0.42 2.74
CA ALA A 152 -2.67 0.21 1.62
C ALA A 152 -1.48 -0.64 1.20
N GLY A 153 -1.15 -0.58 -0.08
CA GLY A 153 -0.03 -1.32 -0.63
C GLY A 153 -0.08 -1.40 -2.15
N CYS A 154 0.89 -2.06 -2.74
CA CYS A 154 0.89 -2.31 -4.17
C CYS A 154 0.08 -3.58 -4.54
N ALA A 155 0.22 -4.09 -5.75
CA ALA A 155 -0.49 -5.29 -6.18
C ALA A 155 -0.12 -6.55 -5.37
N GLY A 156 1.08 -6.61 -4.79
CA GLY A 156 1.53 -7.72 -3.96
C GLY A 156 0.59 -7.96 -2.77
N LEU A 157 0.36 -6.94 -1.94
CA LEU A 157 -0.56 -7.06 -0.80
C LEU A 157 -2.00 -7.36 -1.25
N ALA A 158 -2.50 -6.71 -2.32
CA ALA A 158 -3.84 -6.97 -2.83
C ALA A 158 -4.04 -8.45 -3.23
N LYS A 159 -3.01 -9.06 -3.84
CA LYS A 159 -2.99 -10.49 -4.21
C LYS A 159 -3.13 -11.40 -2.99
N GLN A 160 -2.56 -11.03 -1.85
CA GLN A 160 -2.63 -11.82 -0.61
C GLN A 160 -3.92 -11.55 0.20
N LEU A 161 -4.45 -10.32 0.13
CA LEU A 161 -5.69 -9.98 0.85
C LEU A 161 -6.94 -10.63 0.24
N ALA A 162 -7.03 -10.71 -1.08
CA ALA A 162 -8.21 -11.23 -1.75
C ALA A 162 -8.60 -12.65 -1.28
N PRO A 163 -7.70 -13.65 -1.25
CA PRO A 163 -8.02 -14.97 -0.71
C PRO A 163 -8.22 -14.95 0.82
N ALA A 164 -7.49 -14.11 1.56
CA ALA A 164 -7.64 -14.00 3.01
C ALA A 164 -9.01 -13.45 3.42
N LEU A 165 -9.60 -12.57 2.63
CA LEU A 165 -10.97 -12.05 2.77
C LEU A 165 -12.03 -12.99 2.19
N LYS A 166 -11.63 -14.12 1.60
CA LYS A 166 -12.54 -15.07 0.91
C LYS A 166 -13.41 -14.36 -0.13
N LEU A 167 -12.84 -13.37 -0.83
CA LEU A 167 -13.56 -12.71 -1.91
C LEU A 167 -13.86 -13.71 -3.01
N PRO A 168 -15.06 -13.65 -3.64
CA PRO A 168 -15.41 -14.55 -4.72
C PRO A 168 -14.38 -14.44 -5.83
N HIS A 169 -13.79 -15.55 -6.20
CA HIS A 169 -12.92 -15.64 -7.36
C HIS A 169 -13.83 -15.81 -8.57
N ASP A 170 -13.95 -14.75 -9.37
CA ASP A 170 -14.74 -14.83 -10.60
C ASP A 170 -13.99 -15.71 -11.62
N ALA A 171 -14.34 -17.00 -11.63
CA ALA A 171 -13.82 -17.96 -12.61
C ALA A 171 -14.34 -17.67 -14.03
N ASP A 172 -15.44 -16.92 -14.12
CA ASP A 172 -16.07 -16.49 -15.38
C ASP A 172 -15.64 -15.09 -15.78
N ARG A 173 -14.33 -14.88 -16.00
CA ARG A 173 -13.91 -13.69 -16.73
C ARG A 173 -14.49 -13.78 -18.14
N PRO A 174 -15.25 -12.76 -18.62
CA PRO A 174 -15.65 -12.74 -20.00
C PRO A 174 -14.39 -12.87 -20.86
N ARG A 175 -14.29 -13.95 -21.64
CA ARG A 175 -13.21 -14.10 -22.63
C ARG A 175 -13.47 -13.05 -23.69
N PHE A 176 -12.76 -11.93 -23.60
CA PHE A 176 -12.73 -11.00 -24.72
C PHE A 176 -12.13 -11.76 -25.91
N SER A 177 -12.97 -12.01 -26.92
CA SER A 177 -12.45 -12.46 -28.21
C SER A 177 -11.45 -11.41 -28.68
N ARG A 178 -10.31 -11.81 -29.20
CA ARG A 178 -9.33 -10.90 -29.79
C ARG A 178 -9.99 -10.14 -30.94
N GLY A 179 -10.63 -9.01 -30.61
CA GLY A 179 -11.04 -8.04 -31.60
C GLY A 179 -9.79 -7.44 -32.26
N LYS A 180 -9.76 -7.33 -33.57
CA LYS A 180 -8.75 -6.53 -34.25
C LYS A 180 -8.87 -5.11 -33.73
N LEU A 181 -7.78 -4.56 -33.16
CA LEU A 181 -7.63 -3.13 -33.01
C LEU A 181 -7.60 -2.53 -34.43
N LEU A 182 -8.62 -1.75 -34.77
CA LEU A 182 -8.63 -0.89 -35.95
C LEU A 182 -7.88 0.39 -35.61
#